data_200f767b35a8ad7c358280d8d44c6726
#
_entry.id   200f767b35a8ad7c358280d8d44c6726
#
_cell.length_a   1.000
_cell.length_b   1.000
_cell.length_c   1.000
_cell.angle_alpha   90.00
_cell.angle_beta   90.00
_cell.angle_gamma   90.00
#
_symmetry.space_group_name_H-M   'P 1'
#
loop_
_entity.id
_entity.type
_entity.pdbx_description
1 polymer ?
#
loop_
_entity_poly.entity_id
_entity_poly.type
_entity_poly.pdbx_seq_one_letter_code
_entity_poly.pdbx_strand_id
1 'polypeptide(L)'
;VKSESENGTITVKSIGDSEWSVNDMDASEIDSSKAGALVGTISTLSSKNKIEENPADLSQYGLDNPQVTVTVEKKNGQIDKMIIGDLSPTLGEYFVMKDGDNTVYTMYDFKVDTLKKPISYYKEFNRFSINIDDINDIKIVRSDETIEIRILSNINNNTNNVWEMVQPYQSGANDDYIDNKILAPIEEISLTTPIENADGGFSEKSPVLMITVKTYDNSTGKYGEEYTETRTIGRTDGDMTYVKYKDQVFKVSSDVISFANDSSYNIVSKLQALVDISEVKSVTVEYNGAEHTIDITHNDSDMTFVLDGQKVDTKTTQAIYKSIVSLAVDGVYKDETLGDTVMKIKYKGIKSSSDTEVEF
;
A
#
# COMPACT_ATOMS: atom_id res chain seq x y z
N VAL A 1 11.50 -31.73 5.70
CA VAL A 1 12.55 -31.31 6.65
C VAL A 1 11.91 -30.53 7.79
N LYS A 2 12.48 -30.64 8.98
CA LYS A 2 12.01 -29.94 10.18
C LYS A 2 13.19 -29.28 10.86
N SER A 3 13.07 -28.01 11.21
CA SER A 3 14.03 -27.27 12.06
C SER A 3 13.31 -26.80 13.34
N GLU A 4 13.86 -27.11 14.48
CA GLU A 4 13.34 -26.73 15.79
C GLU A 4 14.37 -25.84 16.47
N SER A 5 13.98 -24.64 16.89
CA SER A 5 14.82 -23.66 17.56
C SER A 5 14.02 -22.86 18.59
N GLU A 6 14.66 -21.93 19.28
CA GLU A 6 14.00 -20.96 20.17
C GLU A 6 12.90 -20.14 19.46
N ASN A 7 13.01 -19.93 18.15
CA ASN A 7 12.06 -19.17 17.32
C ASN A 7 10.88 -20.04 16.82
N GLY A 8 10.78 -21.29 17.32
CA GLY A 8 9.71 -22.22 17.01
C GLY A 8 10.13 -23.34 16.07
N THR A 9 9.13 -24.06 15.56
CA THR A 9 9.30 -25.20 14.67
C THR A 9 8.92 -24.82 13.26
N ILE A 10 9.83 -25.06 12.32
CA ILE A 10 9.59 -24.88 10.88
C ILE A 10 9.62 -26.26 10.23
N THR A 11 8.51 -26.68 9.66
CA THR A 11 8.39 -27.92 8.89
C THR A 11 8.15 -27.58 7.43
N VAL A 12 9.08 -27.96 6.54
CA VAL A 12 8.95 -27.78 5.10
C VAL A 12 8.75 -29.14 4.43
N LYS A 13 7.70 -29.26 3.63
CA LYS A 13 7.36 -30.47 2.84
C LYS A 13 7.36 -30.09 1.35
N SER A 14 7.86 -30.98 0.51
CA SER A 14 7.69 -30.85 -0.95
C SER A 14 6.27 -31.27 -1.31
N ILE A 15 5.59 -30.42 -2.07
CA ILE A 15 4.23 -30.65 -2.58
C ILE A 15 4.18 -30.73 -4.12
N GLY A 16 5.30 -30.46 -4.78
CA GLY A 16 5.45 -30.51 -6.24
C GLY A 16 6.89 -30.24 -6.66
N ASP A 17 7.12 -30.06 -7.95
CA ASP A 17 8.41 -29.68 -8.50
C ASP A 17 8.73 -28.23 -8.11
N SER A 18 9.67 -28.07 -7.15
CA SER A 18 10.07 -26.78 -6.56
C SER A 18 8.96 -26.05 -5.78
N GLU A 19 7.89 -26.74 -5.45
CA GLU A 19 6.83 -26.22 -4.60
C GLU A 19 6.95 -26.79 -3.19
N TRP A 20 6.69 -25.92 -2.19
CA TRP A 20 6.88 -26.22 -0.78
C TRP A 20 5.66 -25.81 0.03
N SER A 21 5.28 -26.64 1.01
CA SER A 21 4.43 -26.17 2.12
C SER A 21 5.29 -25.93 3.36
N VAL A 22 4.93 -24.93 4.16
CA VAL A 22 5.60 -24.59 5.42
C VAL A 22 4.56 -24.57 6.53
N ASN A 23 4.74 -25.44 7.54
CA ASN A 23 3.82 -25.57 8.68
C ASN A 23 2.33 -25.64 8.28
N ASP A 24 2.04 -26.38 7.20
CA ASP A 24 0.70 -26.60 6.63
C ASP A 24 -0.03 -25.30 6.19
N MET A 25 0.71 -24.21 5.94
CA MET A 25 0.19 -23.01 5.28
C MET A 25 -0.09 -23.27 3.80
N ASP A 26 -1.04 -22.51 3.22
CA ASP A 26 -1.31 -22.55 1.79
C ASP A 26 -0.10 -22.08 0.97
N ALA A 27 0.10 -22.68 -0.21
CA ALA A 27 1.23 -22.32 -1.08
C ALA A 27 1.23 -20.83 -1.48
N SER A 28 0.06 -20.21 -1.55
CA SER A 28 -0.10 -18.76 -1.81
C SER A 28 0.35 -17.86 -0.65
N GLU A 29 0.54 -18.42 0.54
CA GLU A 29 0.98 -17.70 1.73
C GLU A 29 2.49 -17.86 1.99
N ILE A 30 3.19 -18.58 1.12
CA ILE A 30 4.58 -18.98 1.34
C ILE A 30 5.48 -18.39 0.29
N ASP A 31 6.56 -17.75 0.73
CA ASP A 31 7.70 -17.43 -0.12
C ASP A 31 8.46 -18.71 -0.45
N SER A 32 8.13 -19.31 -1.60
CA SER A 32 8.74 -20.56 -2.08
C SER A 32 10.26 -20.46 -2.23
N SER A 33 10.81 -19.27 -2.49
CA SER A 33 12.25 -19.06 -2.59
C SER A 33 12.94 -19.21 -1.24
N LYS A 34 12.33 -18.69 -0.17
CA LYS A 34 12.84 -18.82 1.20
C LYS A 34 12.71 -20.25 1.74
N ALA A 35 11.58 -20.89 1.44
CA ALA A 35 11.40 -22.31 1.77
C ALA A 35 12.42 -23.19 1.05
N GLY A 36 12.63 -22.95 -0.25
CA GLY A 36 13.66 -23.62 -1.05
C GLY A 36 15.08 -23.36 -0.54
N ALA A 37 15.39 -22.16 -0.08
CA ALA A 37 16.68 -21.81 0.51
C ALA A 37 16.95 -22.59 1.82
N LEU A 38 15.94 -22.78 2.68
CA LEU A 38 16.07 -23.65 3.86
C LEU A 38 16.38 -25.07 3.47
N VAL A 39 15.64 -25.66 2.52
CA VAL A 39 15.87 -27.03 2.03
C VAL A 39 17.25 -27.14 1.39
N GLY A 40 17.66 -26.16 0.59
CA GLY A 40 18.99 -26.08 -0.01
C GLY A 40 20.11 -26.01 1.04
N THR A 41 19.93 -25.21 2.07
CA THR A 41 20.87 -25.13 3.21
C THR A 41 20.99 -26.49 3.89
N ILE A 42 19.86 -27.11 4.24
CA ILE A 42 19.84 -28.42 4.91
C ILE A 42 20.47 -29.52 4.04
N SER A 43 20.20 -29.53 2.74
CA SER A 43 20.76 -30.53 1.81
C SER A 43 22.28 -30.42 1.62
N THR A 44 22.83 -29.22 1.90
CA THR A 44 24.28 -28.93 1.79
C THR A 44 24.95 -28.77 3.16
N LEU A 45 24.28 -29.18 4.25
CA LEU A 45 24.89 -29.16 5.57
C LEU A 45 26.13 -30.08 5.58
N SER A 46 27.25 -29.53 5.99
CA SER A 46 28.50 -30.22 6.14
C SER A 46 29.25 -29.71 7.35
N SER A 47 29.89 -30.61 8.08
CA SER A 47 30.83 -30.26 9.12
C SER A 47 32.06 -29.57 8.52
N LYS A 48 32.68 -28.67 9.29
CA LYS A 48 33.90 -27.98 8.90
C LYS A 48 35.13 -28.64 9.55
N ASN A 49 35.18 -28.64 10.87
CA ASN A 49 36.30 -29.18 11.62
C ASN A 49 35.81 -30.27 12.59
N LYS A 50 36.59 -31.29 12.76
CA LYS A 50 36.41 -32.29 13.81
C LYS A 50 37.03 -31.77 15.10
N ILE A 51 36.25 -31.78 16.19
CA ILE A 51 36.66 -31.25 17.49
C ILE A 51 37.06 -32.36 18.45
N GLU A 52 36.12 -33.29 18.70
CA GLU A 52 36.36 -34.39 19.65
C GLU A 52 35.56 -35.63 19.30
N GLU A 53 36.16 -36.82 19.46
CA GLU A 53 35.49 -38.11 19.36
C GLU A 53 35.13 -38.62 20.76
N ASN A 54 33.92 -39.13 20.90
CA ASN A 54 33.40 -39.70 22.15
C ASN A 54 33.58 -38.74 23.37
N PRO A 55 33.14 -37.50 23.29
CA PRO A 55 33.24 -36.55 24.41
C PRO A 55 32.59 -37.12 25.68
N ALA A 56 33.27 -36.95 26.81
CA ALA A 56 32.75 -37.38 28.10
C ALA A 56 31.56 -36.53 28.56
N ASP A 57 31.47 -35.29 28.10
CA ASP A 57 30.46 -34.31 28.44
C ASP A 57 30.06 -33.50 27.25
N LEU A 58 28.78 -33.55 26.84
CA LEU A 58 28.22 -32.80 25.72
C LEU A 58 27.81 -31.38 26.12
N SER A 59 27.68 -31.11 27.43
CA SER A 59 27.24 -29.79 27.92
C SER A 59 28.25 -28.67 27.60
N GLN A 60 29.55 -29.00 27.54
CA GLN A 60 30.61 -28.03 27.15
C GLN A 60 30.46 -27.51 25.71
N TYR A 61 29.66 -28.18 24.88
CA TYR A 61 29.34 -27.82 23.50
C TYR A 61 27.91 -27.36 23.32
N GLY A 62 27.09 -27.32 24.41
CA GLY A 62 25.63 -27.05 24.35
C GLY A 62 24.84 -28.12 23.59
N LEU A 63 25.39 -29.33 23.39
CA LEU A 63 24.75 -30.38 22.62
C LEU A 63 23.78 -31.23 23.43
N ASP A 64 23.81 -31.15 24.76
CA ASP A 64 22.83 -31.74 25.68
C ASP A 64 21.53 -30.90 25.75
N ASN A 65 21.62 -29.57 25.44
CA ASN A 65 20.49 -28.67 25.29
C ASN A 65 20.64 -27.85 23.99
N PRO A 66 20.42 -28.47 22.83
CA PRO A 66 20.77 -27.87 21.53
C PRO A 66 19.95 -26.64 21.21
N GLN A 67 20.58 -25.62 20.63
CA GLN A 67 19.90 -24.43 20.12
C GLN A 67 19.06 -24.71 18.87
N VAL A 68 19.48 -25.68 18.06
CA VAL A 68 18.72 -26.11 16.87
C VAL A 68 18.76 -27.61 16.74
N THR A 69 17.63 -28.21 16.42
CA THR A 69 17.52 -29.59 15.97
C THR A 69 16.98 -29.63 14.55
N VAL A 70 17.72 -30.26 13.64
CA VAL A 70 17.30 -30.48 12.25
C VAL A 70 16.95 -31.94 12.05
N THR A 71 15.76 -32.23 11.54
CA THR A 71 15.33 -33.58 11.15
C THR A 71 14.99 -33.60 9.65
N VAL A 72 15.55 -34.55 8.96
CA VAL A 72 15.32 -34.80 7.52
C VAL A 72 14.71 -36.14 7.33
N GLU A 73 13.47 -36.22 6.86
CA GLU A 73 12.85 -37.45 6.40
C GLU A 73 13.01 -37.52 4.88
N LYS A 74 13.67 -38.57 4.41
CA LYS A 74 13.92 -38.84 2.98
C LYS A 74 12.73 -39.59 2.36
N LYS A 75 12.59 -39.51 1.04
CA LYS A 75 11.53 -40.23 0.29
C LYS A 75 11.52 -41.74 0.54
N ASN A 76 12.65 -42.34 0.93
CA ASN A 76 12.77 -43.78 1.25
C ASN A 76 12.43 -44.12 2.72
N GLY A 77 11.94 -43.12 3.50
CA GLY A 77 11.62 -43.29 4.92
C GLY A 77 12.81 -43.19 5.87
N GLN A 78 14.03 -43.00 5.38
CA GLN A 78 15.19 -42.79 6.22
C GLN A 78 15.09 -41.42 6.91
N ILE A 79 15.38 -41.39 8.22
CA ILE A 79 15.44 -40.18 9.02
C ILE A 79 16.88 -39.90 9.39
N ASP A 80 17.36 -38.71 9.05
CA ASP A 80 18.64 -38.17 9.53
C ASP A 80 18.33 -37.00 10.50
N LYS A 81 19.03 -36.95 11.62
CA LYS A 81 18.89 -35.89 12.63
C LYS A 81 20.25 -35.31 12.93
N MET A 82 20.29 -33.99 13.09
CA MET A 82 21.46 -33.22 13.49
C MET A 82 21.08 -32.30 14.64
N ILE A 83 21.94 -32.22 15.63
CA ILE A 83 21.83 -31.32 16.77
C ILE A 83 22.93 -30.28 16.70
N ILE A 84 22.59 -29.03 16.99
CA ILE A 84 23.48 -27.86 16.93
C ILE A 84 23.45 -27.20 18.29
N GLY A 85 24.61 -27.16 18.92
CA GLY A 85 24.80 -26.60 20.24
C GLY A 85 25.23 -25.14 20.24
N ASP A 86 26.22 -24.81 21.06
CA ASP A 86 26.66 -23.43 21.26
C ASP A 86 27.61 -22.92 20.18
N LEU A 87 27.64 -21.59 20.02
CA LEU A 87 28.64 -20.90 19.22
C LEU A 87 29.99 -20.99 19.94
N SER A 88 31.02 -21.48 19.27
CA SER A 88 32.37 -21.49 19.80
C SER A 88 32.91 -20.08 19.97
N PRO A 89 33.34 -19.70 21.18
CA PRO A 89 33.81 -18.34 21.45
C PRO A 89 35.11 -17.97 20.71
N THR A 90 35.85 -18.98 20.22
CA THR A 90 37.15 -18.79 19.57
C THR A 90 37.13 -18.96 18.06
N LEU A 91 36.16 -19.73 17.54
CA LEU A 91 36.13 -20.09 16.12
C LEU A 91 35.02 -19.34 15.34
N GLY A 92 34.02 -18.73 16.02
CA GLY A 92 32.86 -18.15 15.37
C GLY A 92 32.03 -19.19 14.57
N GLU A 93 32.02 -20.44 15.04
CA GLU A 93 31.38 -21.59 14.45
C GLU A 93 30.54 -22.31 15.50
N TYR A 94 29.40 -22.89 15.11
CA TYR A 94 28.60 -23.68 16.03
C TYR A 94 29.11 -25.11 16.15
N PHE A 95 29.06 -25.65 17.37
CA PHE A 95 29.28 -27.07 17.59
C PHE A 95 28.08 -27.87 17.09
N VAL A 96 28.33 -28.97 16.39
CA VAL A 96 27.30 -29.82 15.79
C VAL A 96 27.64 -31.28 15.96
N MET A 97 26.59 -32.11 16.06
CA MET A 97 26.71 -33.56 16.09
C MET A 97 25.57 -34.19 15.30
N LYS A 98 25.84 -35.23 14.54
CA LYS A 98 24.80 -36.05 13.90
C LYS A 98 24.29 -37.07 14.92
N ASP A 99 22.99 -37.31 14.95
CA ASP A 99 22.40 -38.34 15.81
C ASP A 99 22.95 -39.74 15.40
N GLY A 100 23.39 -40.48 16.41
CA GLY A 100 24.06 -41.77 16.21
C GLY A 100 25.55 -41.68 15.85
N ASP A 101 26.14 -40.49 15.73
CA ASP A 101 27.60 -40.28 15.62
C ASP A 101 28.10 -39.64 16.94
N ASN A 102 29.07 -40.25 17.59
CA ASN A 102 29.62 -39.74 18.85
C ASN A 102 30.79 -38.74 18.61
N THR A 103 30.77 -38.01 17.53
CA THR A 103 31.83 -37.07 17.19
C THR A 103 31.28 -35.65 17.09
N VAL A 104 31.90 -34.73 17.78
CA VAL A 104 31.60 -33.27 17.73
C VAL A 104 32.39 -32.63 16.61
N TYR A 105 31.70 -31.89 15.79
CA TYR A 105 32.24 -31.08 14.70
C TYR A 105 31.88 -29.61 14.87
N THR A 106 32.36 -28.76 13.97
CA THR A 106 31.88 -27.38 13.82
C THR A 106 31.16 -27.16 12.50
N MET A 107 30.34 -26.12 12.46
CA MET A 107 29.60 -25.64 11.30
C MET A 107 29.61 -24.12 11.24
N TYR A 108 29.61 -23.54 10.02
CA TYR A 108 29.55 -22.10 9.85
C TYR A 108 28.27 -21.49 10.41
N ASP A 109 28.39 -20.34 11.07
CA ASP A 109 27.32 -19.56 11.71
C ASP A 109 26.19 -19.20 10.74
N PHE A 110 26.49 -18.70 9.53
CA PHE A 110 25.48 -18.29 8.54
C PHE A 110 24.50 -19.43 8.14
N LYS A 111 24.96 -20.69 8.20
CA LYS A 111 24.08 -21.84 7.97
C LYS A 111 23.09 -22.01 9.12
N VAL A 112 23.55 -21.84 10.35
CA VAL A 112 22.73 -21.98 11.54
C VAL A 112 21.71 -20.85 11.63
N ASP A 113 22.09 -19.62 11.23
CA ASP A 113 21.18 -18.49 11.17
C ASP A 113 19.99 -18.72 10.22
N THR A 114 20.21 -19.44 9.13
CA THR A 114 19.13 -19.86 8.21
C THR A 114 18.18 -20.85 8.88
N LEU A 115 18.70 -21.76 9.73
CA LEU A 115 17.92 -22.78 10.42
C LEU A 115 17.09 -22.20 11.58
N LYS A 116 17.44 -21.03 12.11
CA LYS A 116 16.75 -20.34 13.23
C LYS A 116 15.67 -19.36 12.79
N LYS A 117 15.42 -19.20 11.48
CA LYS A 117 14.44 -18.24 10.99
C LYS A 117 13.03 -18.54 11.51
N PRO A 118 12.29 -17.55 12.01
CA PRO A 118 10.92 -17.73 12.49
C PRO A 118 9.94 -18.00 11.34
N ILE A 119 8.73 -18.45 11.66
CA ILE A 119 7.69 -18.76 10.66
C ILE A 119 7.34 -17.55 9.80
N SER A 120 7.33 -16.35 10.37
CA SER A 120 7.09 -15.10 9.67
C SER A 120 8.05 -14.86 8.51
N TYR A 121 9.29 -15.32 8.63
CA TYR A 121 10.27 -15.21 7.53
C TYR A 121 9.85 -15.95 6.28
N TYR A 122 9.12 -17.06 6.40
CA TYR A 122 8.70 -17.92 5.27
C TYR A 122 7.36 -17.50 4.66
N LYS A 123 6.63 -16.60 5.30
CA LYS A 123 5.39 -16.12 4.72
C LYS A 123 5.71 -15.31 3.47
N GLU A 124 4.95 -15.57 2.40
CA GLU A 124 4.86 -14.67 1.30
C GLU A 124 4.09 -13.45 1.79
N PHE A 125 4.81 -12.37 2.01
CA PHE A 125 4.17 -11.08 2.01
C PHE A 125 4.02 -10.74 0.55
N ASN A 126 2.81 -10.95 0.03
CA ASN A 126 2.45 -10.31 -1.22
C ASN A 126 2.95 -8.88 -1.04
N ARG A 127 4.10 -8.62 -1.69
CA ARG A 127 4.58 -7.26 -1.83
C ARG A 127 3.35 -6.46 -2.13
N PHE A 128 3.25 -5.28 -1.58
CA PHE A 128 2.25 -4.32 -1.96
C PHE A 128 2.44 -4.03 -3.47
N SER A 129 2.13 -4.98 -4.30
CA SER A 129 2.12 -4.86 -5.75
C SER A 129 0.68 -4.61 -6.18
N ILE A 130 0.07 -3.59 -5.57
CA ILE A 130 -1.10 -3.00 -6.17
C ILE A 130 -0.56 -2.23 -7.37
N ASN A 131 -0.99 -2.63 -8.56
CA ASN A 131 -0.83 -1.78 -9.70
C ASN A 131 -1.66 -0.52 -9.44
N ILE A 132 -1.03 0.64 -9.40
CA ILE A 132 -1.71 1.91 -9.12
C ILE A 132 -2.81 2.19 -10.14
N ASP A 133 -2.68 1.70 -11.37
CA ASP A 133 -3.70 1.83 -12.42
C ASP A 133 -4.99 1.04 -12.13
N ASP A 134 -4.94 0.08 -11.21
CA ASP A 134 -6.09 -0.72 -10.79
C ASP A 134 -6.79 -0.17 -9.53
N ILE A 135 -6.23 0.89 -8.91
CA ILE A 135 -6.83 1.52 -7.73
C ILE A 135 -8.05 2.34 -8.16
N ASN A 136 -9.20 2.07 -7.56
CA ASN A 136 -10.44 2.79 -7.85
C ASN A 136 -11.02 3.55 -6.65
N ASP A 137 -10.56 3.27 -5.43
CA ASP A 137 -10.99 3.98 -4.22
C ASP A 137 -9.86 3.97 -3.18
N ILE A 138 -9.65 5.09 -2.53
CA ILE A 138 -8.71 5.24 -1.41
C ILE A 138 -9.45 5.91 -0.26
N LYS A 139 -9.43 5.26 0.90
CA LYS A 139 -10.06 5.78 2.11
C LYS A 139 -9.05 5.86 3.25
N ILE A 140 -8.96 7.03 3.87
CA ILE A 140 -8.13 7.30 5.04
C ILE A 140 -9.07 7.61 6.20
N VAL A 141 -9.09 6.74 7.21
CA VAL A 141 -9.92 6.91 8.41
C VAL A 141 -9.05 7.37 9.55
N ARG A 142 -9.31 8.54 10.08
CA ARG A 142 -8.65 9.12 11.26
C ARG A 142 -9.69 9.49 12.32
N SER A 143 -9.23 9.78 13.53
CA SER A 143 -10.10 10.21 14.63
C SER A 143 -10.72 11.60 14.44
N ASP A 144 -10.10 12.44 13.61
CA ASP A 144 -10.49 13.83 13.34
C ASP A 144 -11.20 14.00 12.01
N GLU A 145 -10.93 13.13 11.04
CA GLU A 145 -11.48 13.22 9.69
C GLU A 145 -11.46 11.86 8.98
N THR A 146 -12.45 11.59 8.16
CA THR A 146 -12.44 10.51 7.17
C THR A 146 -12.36 11.13 5.78
N ILE A 147 -11.38 10.72 4.99
CA ILE A 147 -11.21 11.12 3.61
C ILE A 147 -11.45 9.90 2.73
N GLU A 148 -12.34 10.04 1.75
CA GLU A 148 -12.57 9.01 0.73
C GLU A 148 -12.52 9.67 -0.65
N ILE A 149 -11.66 9.16 -1.50
CA ILE A 149 -11.51 9.58 -2.90
C ILE A 149 -11.75 8.38 -3.81
N ARG A 150 -12.45 8.61 -4.91
CA ARG A 150 -12.85 7.55 -5.85
C ARG A 150 -12.69 8.02 -7.28
N ILE A 151 -12.38 7.09 -8.19
CA ILE A 151 -12.41 7.35 -9.63
C ILE A 151 -13.86 7.47 -10.09
N LEU A 152 -14.17 8.52 -10.84
CA LEU A 152 -15.49 8.72 -11.45
C LEU A 152 -15.79 7.62 -12.49
N SER A 153 -16.85 6.85 -12.26
CA SER A 153 -17.20 5.65 -13.03
C SER A 153 -17.69 5.90 -14.46
N ASN A 154 -17.75 7.14 -14.93
CA ASN A 154 -18.38 7.53 -16.19
C ASN A 154 -17.42 7.99 -17.30
N ILE A 155 -16.13 7.69 -17.17
CA ILE A 155 -15.18 8.02 -18.23
C ILE A 155 -15.18 6.85 -19.23
N ASN A 156 -15.92 7.02 -20.32
CA ASN A 156 -15.84 6.15 -21.49
C ASN A 156 -14.40 6.07 -21.99
N ASN A 157 -13.71 4.96 -21.73
CA ASN A 157 -12.55 4.39 -22.44
C ASN A 157 -11.43 5.34 -22.90
N ASN A 158 -11.27 6.53 -22.34
CA ASN A 158 -10.18 7.44 -22.67
C ASN A 158 -9.55 8.02 -21.40
N THR A 159 -8.58 7.35 -20.89
CA THR A 159 -7.29 7.70 -20.26
C THR A 159 -7.17 8.91 -19.32
N ASN A 160 -8.19 9.63 -18.95
CA ASN A 160 -8.13 10.63 -17.89
C ASN A 160 -9.01 10.18 -16.74
N ASN A 161 -8.45 9.38 -15.83
CA ASN A 161 -9.07 9.09 -14.57
C ASN A 161 -9.23 10.41 -13.81
N VAL A 162 -10.46 10.83 -13.59
CA VAL A 162 -10.77 11.99 -12.78
C VAL A 162 -11.19 11.48 -11.42
N TRP A 163 -10.47 11.88 -10.38
CA TRP A 163 -10.78 11.57 -9.00
C TRP A 163 -11.82 12.54 -8.44
N GLU A 164 -12.76 12.02 -7.67
CA GLU A 164 -13.66 12.81 -6.83
C GLU A 164 -13.42 12.51 -5.36
N MET A 165 -13.57 13.51 -4.52
CA MET A 165 -13.69 13.35 -3.08
C MET A 165 -15.13 13.01 -2.74
N VAL A 166 -15.34 11.92 -1.98
CA VAL A 166 -16.66 11.45 -1.54
C VAL A 166 -16.90 11.82 -0.08
N GLN A 167 -15.85 11.80 0.72
CA GLN A 167 -15.85 12.22 2.13
C GLN A 167 -14.64 13.10 2.41
N PRO A 168 -14.77 14.09 3.30
CA PRO A 168 -15.92 14.44 4.15
C PRO A 168 -17.03 15.21 3.44
N TYR A 169 -16.82 15.61 2.21
CA TYR A 169 -17.79 16.31 1.35
C TYR A 169 -17.55 15.91 -0.11
N GLN A 170 -18.62 15.97 -0.91
CA GLN A 170 -18.49 15.66 -2.33
C GLN A 170 -17.92 16.84 -3.10
N SER A 171 -16.82 16.64 -3.80
CA SER A 171 -16.14 17.64 -4.61
C SER A 171 -15.18 17.00 -5.61
N GLY A 172 -14.79 17.75 -6.65
CA GLY A 172 -13.66 17.38 -7.49
C GLY A 172 -12.38 17.26 -6.66
N ALA A 173 -11.56 16.26 -6.94
CA ALA A 173 -10.26 16.09 -6.30
C ALA A 173 -9.14 16.70 -7.16
N ASN A 174 -7.99 16.93 -6.56
CA ASN A 174 -6.80 17.43 -7.24
C ASN A 174 -5.99 16.22 -7.75
N ASP A 175 -6.14 15.89 -9.04
CA ASP A 175 -5.49 14.74 -9.66
C ASP A 175 -3.96 14.81 -9.52
N ASP A 176 -3.34 15.97 -9.74
CA ASP A 176 -1.89 16.14 -9.58
C ASP A 176 -1.42 15.81 -8.16
N TYR A 177 -2.23 16.17 -7.16
CA TYR A 177 -1.93 15.84 -5.76
C TYR A 177 -2.06 14.34 -5.52
N ILE A 178 -3.12 13.74 -6.02
CA ILE A 178 -3.37 12.30 -5.87
C ILE A 178 -2.26 11.51 -6.53
N ASP A 179 -1.91 11.81 -7.76
CA ASP A 179 -0.88 11.10 -8.52
C ASP A 179 0.50 11.19 -7.82
N ASN A 180 0.92 12.40 -7.42
CA ASN A 180 2.27 12.63 -6.92
C ASN A 180 2.42 12.44 -5.40
N LYS A 181 1.35 12.62 -4.62
CA LYS A 181 1.43 12.59 -3.15
C LYS A 181 0.75 11.40 -2.51
N ILE A 182 -0.09 10.68 -3.26
CA ILE A 182 -0.80 9.50 -2.76
C ILE A 182 -0.41 8.25 -3.56
N LEU A 183 -0.64 8.22 -4.87
CA LEU A 183 -0.42 7.02 -5.70
C LEU A 183 1.07 6.67 -5.82
N ALA A 184 1.92 7.64 -6.19
CA ALA A 184 3.35 7.40 -6.30
C ALA A 184 3.98 6.92 -4.97
N PRO A 185 3.70 7.53 -3.79
CA PRO A 185 4.12 6.97 -2.51
C PRO A 185 3.54 5.59 -2.20
N ILE A 186 2.28 5.31 -2.56
CA ILE A 186 1.67 3.97 -2.38
C ILE A 186 2.47 2.91 -3.16
N GLU A 187 2.91 3.20 -4.38
CA GLU A 187 3.71 2.29 -5.21
C GLU A 187 5.07 1.98 -4.56
N GLU A 188 5.64 2.94 -3.80
CA GLU A 188 6.91 2.79 -3.11
C GLU A 188 6.80 2.02 -1.78
N ILE A 189 5.60 1.80 -1.24
CA ILE A 189 5.42 1.07 0.01
C ILE A 189 5.87 -0.39 -0.19
N SER A 190 6.91 -0.78 0.53
CA SER A 190 7.44 -2.14 0.51
C SER A 190 7.34 -2.78 1.89
N LEU A 191 6.46 -3.77 2.04
CA LEU A 191 6.29 -4.56 3.26
C LEU A 191 7.10 -5.85 3.15
N THR A 192 8.43 -5.77 3.27
CA THR A 192 9.31 -6.89 2.96
C THR A 192 9.67 -7.77 4.14
N THR A 193 9.81 -7.20 5.33
CA THR A 193 10.25 -7.93 6.52
C THR A 193 9.41 -7.53 7.72
N PRO A 194 8.56 -8.41 8.25
CA PRO A 194 7.83 -8.14 9.46
C PRO A 194 8.75 -8.10 10.68
N ILE A 195 8.34 -7.33 11.67
CA ILE A 195 9.06 -7.19 12.93
C ILE A 195 8.30 -7.97 13.99
N GLU A 196 8.91 -9.01 14.49
CA GLU A 196 8.35 -9.85 15.54
C GLU A 196 8.14 -9.05 16.84
N ASN A 197 6.99 -9.25 17.47
CA ASN A 197 6.64 -8.65 18.78
C ASN A 197 6.82 -7.13 18.86
N ALA A 198 6.73 -6.42 17.73
CA ALA A 198 6.91 -4.98 17.72
C ALA A 198 5.71 -4.26 18.33
N ASP A 199 5.98 -3.41 19.32
CA ASP A 199 5.01 -2.39 19.74
C ASP A 199 5.03 -1.23 18.74
N GLY A 200 4.15 -1.28 17.76
CA GLY A 200 3.98 -0.22 16.76
C GLY A 200 3.16 0.97 17.25
N GLY A 201 2.72 1.00 18.51
CA GLY A 201 1.89 2.06 19.08
C GLY A 201 0.48 2.13 18.47
N PHE A 202 -0.05 0.99 18.02
CA PHE A 202 -1.39 0.91 17.44
C PHE A 202 -2.48 1.08 18.49
N SER A 203 -3.52 1.82 18.15
CA SER A 203 -4.69 2.07 18.99
C SER A 203 -5.94 2.22 18.12
N GLU A 204 -7.11 2.33 18.74
CA GLU A 204 -8.37 2.64 18.03
C GLU A 204 -8.35 4.01 17.33
N LYS A 205 -7.42 4.89 17.69
CA LYS A 205 -7.22 6.20 17.08
C LYS A 205 -6.17 6.22 15.96
N SER A 206 -5.50 5.10 15.75
CA SER A 206 -4.51 4.99 14.68
C SER A 206 -5.15 5.19 13.32
N PRO A 207 -4.54 5.97 12.41
CA PRO A 207 -5.04 6.11 11.06
C PRO A 207 -5.14 4.76 10.34
N VAL A 208 -6.22 4.56 9.58
CA VAL A 208 -6.43 3.37 8.76
C VAL A 208 -6.48 3.79 7.30
N LEU A 209 -5.59 3.24 6.51
CA LEU A 209 -5.57 3.38 5.05
C LEU A 209 -6.24 2.14 4.43
N MET A 210 -7.26 2.36 3.63
CA MET A 210 -7.96 1.34 2.86
C MET A 210 -7.80 1.66 1.38
N ILE A 211 -7.37 0.69 0.59
CA ILE A 211 -7.17 0.84 -0.85
C ILE A 211 -8.00 -0.23 -1.53
N THR A 212 -8.97 0.19 -2.33
CA THR A 212 -9.81 -0.70 -3.11
C THR A 212 -9.29 -0.80 -4.52
N VAL A 213 -9.10 -2.03 -4.96
CA VAL A 213 -8.48 -2.39 -6.24
C VAL A 213 -9.48 -3.16 -7.08
N LYS A 214 -9.53 -2.83 -8.35
CA LYS A 214 -10.34 -3.50 -9.35
C LYS A 214 -9.53 -3.70 -10.62
N THR A 215 -8.91 -4.86 -10.72
CA THR A 215 -8.06 -5.19 -11.86
C THR A 215 -8.83 -5.22 -13.17
N TYR A 216 -8.23 -4.71 -14.24
CA TYR A 216 -8.77 -4.81 -15.59
C TYR A 216 -7.97 -5.81 -16.41
N ASP A 217 -8.63 -6.87 -16.88
CA ASP A 217 -8.02 -7.86 -17.76
C ASP A 217 -8.13 -7.43 -19.23
N ASN A 218 -7.03 -6.93 -19.76
CA ASN A 218 -6.93 -6.49 -21.16
C ASN A 218 -7.19 -7.62 -22.17
N SER A 219 -6.99 -8.89 -21.80
CA SER A 219 -7.19 -10.04 -22.68
C SER A 219 -8.66 -10.41 -22.85
N THR A 220 -9.44 -10.23 -21.81
CA THR A 220 -10.88 -10.54 -21.78
C THR A 220 -11.77 -9.30 -21.92
N GLY A 221 -11.21 -8.11 -21.73
CA GLY A 221 -11.95 -6.84 -21.72
C GLY A 221 -12.88 -6.69 -20.53
N LYS A 222 -12.60 -7.38 -19.43
CA LYS A 222 -13.47 -7.41 -18.24
C LYS A 222 -12.71 -6.96 -16.99
N TYR A 223 -13.46 -6.34 -16.07
CA TYR A 223 -12.97 -6.12 -14.72
C TYR A 223 -13.03 -7.41 -13.92
N GLY A 224 -12.00 -7.64 -13.09
CA GLY A 224 -11.96 -8.68 -12.08
C GLY A 224 -12.83 -8.35 -10.87
N GLU A 225 -12.72 -9.18 -9.83
CA GLU A 225 -13.37 -8.90 -8.55
C GLU A 225 -12.69 -7.71 -7.86
N GLU A 226 -13.51 -6.92 -7.18
CA GLU A 226 -13.05 -5.81 -6.37
C GLU A 226 -12.63 -6.32 -4.99
N TYR A 227 -11.47 -5.90 -4.49
CA TYR A 227 -11.02 -6.21 -3.14
C TYR A 227 -10.39 -5.00 -2.47
N THR A 228 -10.44 -4.96 -1.14
CA THR A 228 -9.89 -3.85 -0.35
C THR A 228 -8.73 -4.33 0.51
N GLU A 229 -7.61 -3.66 0.38
CA GLU A 229 -6.43 -3.81 1.20
C GLU A 229 -6.41 -2.79 2.33
N THR A 230 -6.23 -3.24 3.56
CA THR A 230 -6.28 -2.37 4.75
C THR A 230 -4.94 -2.33 5.46
N ARG A 231 -4.52 -1.12 5.85
CA ARG A 231 -3.30 -0.85 6.61
C ARG A 231 -3.65 0.01 7.83
N THR A 232 -3.14 -0.34 9.00
CA THR A 232 -3.21 0.53 10.18
C THR A 232 -1.85 1.20 10.37
N ILE A 233 -1.85 2.51 10.52
CA ILE A 233 -0.64 3.31 10.66
C ILE A 233 -0.37 3.51 12.15
N GLY A 234 0.80 3.12 12.59
CA GLY A 234 1.25 3.21 13.96
C GLY A 234 2.10 4.45 14.23
N ARG A 235 2.91 4.37 15.29
CA ARG A 235 3.82 5.46 15.66
C ARG A 235 4.99 5.59 14.68
N THR A 236 5.54 6.79 14.62
CA THR A 236 6.80 7.06 13.92
C THR A 236 7.98 6.86 14.86
N ASP A 237 9.10 6.38 14.33
CA ASP A 237 10.36 6.11 15.03
C ASP A 237 11.52 6.54 14.11
N GLY A 238 12.02 7.76 14.32
CA GLY A 238 12.95 8.41 13.39
C GLY A 238 12.30 8.66 12.03
N ASP A 239 12.97 8.23 10.96
CA ASP A 239 12.48 8.36 9.58
C ASP A 239 11.57 7.20 9.15
N MET A 240 11.19 6.34 10.10
CA MET A 240 10.37 5.15 9.83
C MET A 240 9.05 5.20 10.59
N THR A 241 7.99 4.71 9.96
CA THR A 241 6.65 4.58 10.55
C THR A 241 6.26 3.11 10.60
N TYR A 242 5.69 2.69 11.74
CA TYR A 242 5.14 1.34 11.88
C TYR A 242 3.82 1.24 11.11
N VAL A 243 3.67 0.14 10.38
CA VAL A 243 2.43 -0.18 9.63
C VAL A 243 2.03 -1.60 9.97
N LYS A 244 0.77 -1.79 10.34
CA LYS A 244 0.17 -3.11 10.51
C LYS A 244 -0.61 -3.49 9.25
N TYR A 245 -0.26 -4.62 8.68
CA TYR A 245 -0.94 -5.23 7.55
C TYR A 245 -1.29 -6.69 7.89
N LYS A 246 -2.55 -7.06 7.75
CA LYS A 246 -3.06 -8.32 8.29
C LYS A 246 -2.68 -8.41 9.78
N ASP A 247 -2.05 -9.46 10.24
CA ASP A 247 -1.64 -9.62 11.64
C ASP A 247 -0.16 -9.31 11.89
N GLN A 248 0.50 -8.60 10.96
CA GLN A 248 1.93 -8.38 11.03
C GLN A 248 2.27 -6.90 11.03
N VAL A 249 3.40 -6.60 11.66
CA VAL A 249 3.92 -5.25 11.83
C VAL A 249 5.17 -5.07 10.98
N PHE A 250 5.22 -3.97 10.25
CA PHE A 250 6.31 -3.58 9.38
C PHE A 250 6.78 -2.17 9.73
N LYS A 251 7.93 -1.77 9.23
CA LYS A 251 8.37 -0.38 9.16
C LYS A 251 8.50 0.02 7.70
N VAL A 252 7.98 1.20 7.38
CA VAL A 252 8.14 1.85 6.08
C VAL A 252 8.78 3.22 6.28
N SER A 253 9.37 3.82 5.24
CA SER A 253 9.77 5.22 5.31
C SER A 253 8.56 6.08 5.66
N SER A 254 8.76 7.05 6.57
CA SER A 254 7.67 7.97 6.95
C SER A 254 7.17 8.80 5.78
N ASP A 255 8.04 9.07 4.80
CA ASP A 255 7.70 9.87 3.61
C ASP A 255 6.64 9.18 2.75
N VAL A 256 6.75 7.85 2.54
CA VAL A 256 5.82 7.10 1.68
C VAL A 256 4.43 6.91 2.30
N ILE A 257 4.23 7.23 3.56
CA ILE A 257 2.94 7.13 4.26
C ILE A 257 2.46 8.49 4.81
N SER A 258 3.21 9.57 4.57
CA SER A 258 2.94 10.90 5.12
C SER A 258 1.58 11.45 4.71
N PHE A 259 1.12 11.13 3.49
CA PHE A 259 -0.18 11.55 2.95
C PHE A 259 -1.37 11.12 3.83
N ALA A 260 -1.23 10.07 4.63
CA ALA A 260 -2.28 9.63 5.54
C ALA A 260 -2.58 10.64 6.66
N ASN A 261 -1.71 11.64 6.86
CA ASN A 261 -1.91 12.74 7.80
C ASN A 261 -2.40 14.04 7.14
N ASP A 262 -2.52 14.05 5.81
CA ASP A 262 -2.97 15.23 5.09
C ASP A 262 -4.47 15.46 5.31
N SER A 263 -4.87 16.74 5.25
CA SER A 263 -6.28 17.10 5.37
C SER A 263 -7.01 16.96 4.02
N SER A 264 -8.32 16.82 4.06
CA SER A 264 -9.17 16.86 2.87
C SER A 264 -8.94 18.12 2.03
N TYR A 265 -8.60 19.24 2.69
CA TYR A 265 -8.25 20.48 1.99
C TYR A 265 -7.04 20.31 1.06
N ASN A 266 -6.05 19.51 1.38
CA ASN A 266 -4.90 19.28 0.52
C ASN A 266 -5.27 18.52 -0.78
N ILE A 267 -6.24 17.63 -0.66
CA ILE A 267 -6.66 16.69 -1.70
C ILE A 267 -7.75 17.27 -2.62
N VAL A 268 -8.60 18.15 -2.09
CA VAL A 268 -9.68 18.75 -2.89
C VAL A 268 -9.13 19.65 -4.00
N SER A 269 -9.81 19.65 -5.15
CA SER A 269 -9.57 20.67 -6.18
C SER A 269 -9.84 22.07 -5.62
N LYS A 270 -8.90 22.98 -5.78
CA LYS A 270 -9.06 24.37 -5.31
C LYS A 270 -9.97 25.17 -6.24
N LEU A 271 -10.05 24.80 -7.50
CA LEU A 271 -10.81 25.50 -8.53
C LEU A 271 -12.20 24.85 -8.66
N GLN A 272 -13.11 25.19 -7.76
CA GLN A 272 -14.47 24.62 -7.73
C GLN A 272 -15.37 25.11 -8.88
N ALA A 273 -15.05 26.26 -9.47
CA ALA A 273 -15.77 26.84 -10.59
C ALA A 273 -15.14 26.52 -11.96
N LEU A 274 -14.17 25.58 -12.02
CA LEU A 274 -13.46 25.25 -13.24
C LEU A 274 -14.33 24.36 -14.17
N VAL A 275 -14.91 24.98 -15.20
CA VAL A 275 -15.68 24.30 -16.24
C VAL A 275 -15.06 24.65 -17.59
N ASP A 276 -14.94 23.67 -18.51
CA ASP A 276 -14.40 23.90 -19.85
C ASP A 276 -15.41 24.72 -20.66
N ILE A 277 -14.96 25.88 -21.17
CA ILE A 277 -15.80 26.79 -21.96
C ILE A 277 -16.38 26.10 -23.21
N SER A 278 -15.70 25.08 -23.77
CA SER A 278 -16.19 24.32 -24.92
C SER A 278 -17.43 23.48 -24.65
N GLU A 279 -17.71 23.20 -23.36
CA GLU A 279 -18.88 22.41 -22.94
C GLU A 279 -20.04 23.28 -22.44
N VAL A 280 -19.88 24.60 -22.38
CA VAL A 280 -20.84 25.54 -21.78
C VAL A 280 -21.61 26.31 -22.84
N LYS A 281 -22.94 26.39 -22.69
CA LYS A 281 -23.82 27.29 -23.51
C LYS A 281 -24.05 28.64 -22.86
N SER A 282 -24.06 28.72 -21.51
CA SER A 282 -24.14 30.00 -20.82
C SER A 282 -23.56 29.89 -19.43
N VAL A 283 -22.99 31.00 -18.95
CA VAL A 283 -22.62 31.19 -17.55
C VAL A 283 -23.33 32.40 -16.99
N THR A 284 -23.98 32.23 -15.86
CA THR A 284 -24.66 33.31 -15.13
C THR A 284 -23.94 33.53 -13.79
N VAL A 285 -23.61 34.78 -13.50
CA VAL A 285 -23.01 35.19 -12.20
C VAL A 285 -23.99 36.10 -11.50
N GLU A 286 -24.43 35.70 -10.32
CA GLU A 286 -25.22 36.51 -9.39
C GLU A 286 -24.26 37.03 -8.31
N TYR A 287 -24.19 38.36 -8.15
CA TYR A 287 -23.33 38.99 -7.16
C TYR A 287 -23.95 40.31 -6.66
N ASN A 288 -24.06 40.48 -5.36
CA ASN A 288 -24.68 41.69 -4.73
C ASN A 288 -26.06 42.05 -5.29
N GLY A 289 -26.88 41.08 -5.65
CA GLY A 289 -28.23 41.27 -6.20
C GLY A 289 -28.27 41.68 -7.66
N ALA A 290 -27.13 41.71 -8.35
CA ALA A 290 -27.05 41.84 -9.79
C ALA A 290 -26.80 40.48 -10.43
N GLU A 291 -27.42 40.26 -11.60
CA GLU A 291 -27.23 39.05 -12.41
C GLU A 291 -26.65 39.43 -13.76
N HIS A 292 -25.62 38.72 -14.18
CA HIS A 292 -24.98 38.90 -15.49
C HIS A 292 -24.85 37.53 -16.17
N THR A 293 -25.26 37.45 -17.43
CA THR A 293 -25.22 36.20 -18.20
C THR A 293 -24.41 36.33 -19.48
N ILE A 294 -23.46 35.44 -19.67
CA ILE A 294 -22.73 35.25 -20.92
C ILE A 294 -23.35 34.06 -21.65
N ASP A 295 -23.98 34.30 -22.78
CA ASP A 295 -24.42 33.25 -23.72
C ASP A 295 -23.29 32.93 -24.68
N ILE A 296 -23.03 31.64 -24.91
CA ILE A 296 -21.97 31.11 -25.74
C ILE A 296 -22.57 30.30 -26.86
N THR A 297 -22.32 30.70 -28.09
CA THR A 297 -22.72 29.93 -29.28
C THR A 297 -21.50 29.32 -29.92
N HIS A 298 -21.51 28.01 -30.08
CA HIS A 298 -20.44 27.21 -30.66
C HIS A 298 -20.72 27.05 -32.17
N ASN A 299 -19.73 27.42 -33.01
CA ASN A 299 -19.77 27.27 -34.45
C ASN A 299 -18.51 26.53 -34.86
N ASP A 300 -18.60 25.33 -35.37
CA ASP A 300 -17.52 24.41 -35.81
C ASP A 300 -16.11 24.67 -35.26
N SER A 301 -15.49 25.79 -35.59
CA SER A 301 -14.13 26.18 -35.16
C SER A 301 -14.07 27.49 -34.36
N ASP A 302 -15.21 28.16 -34.12
CA ASP A 302 -15.25 29.48 -33.46
C ASP A 302 -16.38 29.58 -32.46
N MET A 303 -16.26 30.51 -31.53
CA MET A 303 -17.30 30.80 -30.52
C MET A 303 -17.69 32.26 -30.61
N THR A 304 -18.99 32.53 -30.46
CA THR A 304 -19.52 33.89 -30.33
C THR A 304 -20.18 34.08 -28.98
N PHE A 305 -20.05 35.28 -28.47
CA PHE A 305 -20.39 35.61 -27.07
C PHE A 305 -21.35 36.79 -27.01
N VAL A 306 -22.33 36.66 -26.13
CA VAL A 306 -23.33 37.72 -25.85
C VAL A 306 -23.37 37.88 -24.32
N LEU A 307 -23.02 39.08 -23.82
CA LEU A 307 -23.13 39.42 -22.40
C LEU A 307 -24.35 40.33 -22.22
N ASP A 308 -25.31 39.90 -21.42
CA ASP A 308 -26.56 40.63 -21.13
C ASP A 308 -27.25 41.16 -22.38
N GLY A 309 -27.32 40.33 -23.42
CA GLY A 309 -27.93 40.65 -24.73
C GLY A 309 -27.06 41.51 -25.65
N GLN A 310 -25.81 41.84 -25.31
CA GLN A 310 -24.90 42.60 -26.13
C GLN A 310 -23.74 41.74 -26.62
N LYS A 311 -23.41 41.81 -27.92
CA LYS A 311 -22.29 41.10 -28.47
C LYS A 311 -20.97 41.59 -27.91
N VAL A 312 -20.13 40.70 -27.42
CA VAL A 312 -18.83 40.98 -26.84
C VAL A 312 -17.73 40.28 -27.65
N ASP A 313 -16.54 40.89 -27.70
CA ASP A 313 -15.40 40.29 -28.37
C ASP A 313 -14.83 39.10 -27.58
N THR A 314 -14.24 38.16 -28.32
CA THR A 314 -13.69 36.91 -27.75
C THR A 314 -12.64 37.15 -26.68
N LYS A 315 -11.77 38.14 -26.83
CA LYS A 315 -10.68 38.41 -25.87
C LYS A 315 -11.23 38.89 -24.54
N THR A 316 -12.22 39.81 -24.57
CA THR A 316 -12.88 40.29 -23.36
C THR A 316 -13.64 39.17 -22.64
N THR A 317 -14.38 38.36 -23.38
CA THR A 317 -15.12 37.22 -22.84
C THR A 317 -14.20 36.18 -22.21
N GLN A 318 -13.12 35.82 -22.90
CA GLN A 318 -12.13 34.88 -22.35
C GLN A 318 -11.48 35.40 -21.06
N ALA A 319 -11.23 36.73 -20.95
CA ALA A 319 -10.69 37.34 -19.74
C ALA A 319 -11.68 37.23 -18.57
N ILE A 320 -12.98 37.55 -18.81
CA ILE A 320 -14.03 37.40 -17.81
C ILE A 320 -14.19 35.93 -17.40
N TYR A 321 -14.32 35.04 -18.36
CA TYR A 321 -14.47 33.59 -18.12
C TYR A 321 -13.30 33.04 -17.30
N LYS A 322 -12.06 33.39 -17.67
CA LYS A 322 -10.86 33.03 -16.93
C LYS A 322 -10.91 33.50 -15.49
N SER A 323 -11.39 34.71 -15.24
CA SER A 323 -11.51 35.22 -13.88
C SER A 323 -12.53 34.44 -13.05
N ILE A 324 -13.64 34.01 -13.66
CA ILE A 324 -14.67 33.18 -13.02
C ILE A 324 -14.12 31.81 -12.67
N VAL A 325 -13.53 31.10 -13.64
CA VAL A 325 -13.04 29.73 -13.41
C VAL A 325 -11.77 29.65 -12.56
N SER A 326 -11.09 30.77 -12.35
CA SER A 326 -9.92 30.86 -11.47
C SER A 326 -10.24 31.15 -10.00
N LEU A 327 -11.52 31.23 -9.66
CA LEU A 327 -11.91 31.36 -8.25
C LEU A 327 -11.53 30.08 -7.49
N ALA A 328 -10.74 30.26 -6.46
CA ALA A 328 -10.19 29.15 -5.68
C ALA A 328 -10.67 29.24 -4.23
N VAL A 329 -10.94 28.08 -3.65
CA VAL A 329 -11.18 27.95 -2.21
C VAL A 329 -9.84 28.00 -1.48
N ASP A 330 -9.77 28.71 -0.35
CA ASP A 330 -8.56 28.88 0.47
C ASP A 330 -8.64 28.18 1.83
N GLY A 331 -9.72 27.41 2.08
CA GLY A 331 -9.89 26.62 3.30
C GLY A 331 -11.11 25.72 3.27
N VAL A 332 -11.22 24.88 4.28
CA VAL A 332 -12.40 24.06 4.57
C VAL A 332 -13.08 24.62 5.81
N TYR A 333 -14.34 25.00 5.67
CA TYR A 333 -15.15 25.48 6.77
C TYR A 333 -15.77 24.30 7.50
N LYS A 334 -15.54 24.21 8.82
CA LYS A 334 -15.98 23.06 9.64
C LYS A 334 -17.23 23.37 10.50
N ASP A 335 -17.72 24.63 10.51
CA ASP A 335 -18.92 24.99 11.23
C ASP A 335 -20.19 24.66 10.43
N GLU A 336 -21.26 24.26 11.12
CA GLU A 336 -22.54 23.90 10.49
C GLU A 336 -23.33 25.11 9.98
N THR A 337 -22.95 26.33 10.34
CA THR A 337 -23.61 27.56 9.90
C THR A 337 -22.80 28.22 8.79
N LEU A 338 -23.16 27.98 7.56
CA LEU A 338 -22.68 28.77 6.43
C LEU A 338 -23.20 30.22 6.55
N GLY A 339 -22.38 31.16 6.14
CA GLY A 339 -22.83 32.56 5.96
C GLY A 339 -23.82 32.72 4.81
N ASP A 340 -24.31 33.90 4.59
CA ASP A 340 -25.14 34.21 3.43
C ASP A 340 -24.29 34.06 2.15
N THR A 341 -24.87 33.44 1.13
CA THR A 341 -24.26 33.35 -0.21
C THR A 341 -24.08 34.74 -0.79
N VAL A 342 -22.83 35.13 -1.05
CA VAL A 342 -22.48 36.45 -1.61
C VAL A 342 -22.36 36.41 -3.13
N MET A 343 -22.06 35.25 -3.69
CA MET A 343 -21.96 35.08 -5.15
C MET A 343 -22.43 33.68 -5.53
N LYS A 344 -23.11 33.57 -6.67
CA LYS A 344 -23.54 32.32 -7.25
C LYS A 344 -23.15 32.29 -8.72
N ILE A 345 -22.57 31.16 -9.15
CA ILE A 345 -22.19 30.93 -10.55
C ILE A 345 -22.95 29.71 -11.06
N LYS A 346 -23.69 29.88 -12.14
CA LYS A 346 -24.47 28.84 -12.78
C LYS A 346 -23.95 28.60 -14.19
N TYR A 347 -23.52 27.39 -14.46
CA TYR A 347 -23.14 26.96 -15.80
C TYR A 347 -24.27 26.12 -16.41
N LYS A 348 -24.70 26.47 -17.63
CA LYS A 348 -25.54 25.62 -18.44
C LYS A 348 -24.70 24.89 -19.46
N GLY A 349 -24.63 23.59 -19.38
CA GLY A 349 -23.88 22.74 -20.31
C GLY A 349 -24.56 22.63 -21.68
N ILE A 350 -23.79 22.26 -22.69
CA ILE A 350 -24.32 21.90 -24.01
C ILE A 350 -25.25 20.67 -23.87
N LYS A 351 -24.89 19.74 -22.98
CA LYS A 351 -25.76 18.64 -22.53
C LYS A 351 -26.41 19.03 -21.22
N SER A 352 -27.69 18.84 -21.07
CA SER A 352 -28.44 19.19 -19.83
C SER A 352 -27.96 18.43 -18.58
N SER A 353 -27.21 17.34 -18.75
CA SER A 353 -26.57 16.59 -17.66
C SER A 353 -25.28 17.23 -17.13
N SER A 354 -24.79 18.31 -17.75
CA SER A 354 -23.58 19.04 -17.36
C SER A 354 -23.85 20.42 -16.78
N ASP A 355 -25.07 20.69 -16.31
CA ASP A 355 -25.37 21.90 -15.57
C ASP A 355 -24.68 21.86 -14.22
N THR A 356 -24.00 22.96 -13.85
CA THR A 356 -23.22 23.06 -12.60
C THR A 356 -23.55 24.39 -11.93
N GLU A 357 -23.66 24.38 -10.61
CA GLU A 357 -23.86 25.59 -9.79
C GLU A 357 -22.83 25.59 -8.66
N VAL A 358 -22.20 26.75 -8.43
CA VAL A 358 -21.23 26.98 -7.36
C VAL A 358 -21.64 28.23 -6.59
N GLU A 359 -21.66 28.15 -5.27
CA GLU A 359 -21.99 29.25 -4.36
C GLU A 359 -20.76 29.64 -3.53
N PHE A 360 -20.58 30.95 -3.33
CA PHE A 360 -19.49 31.53 -2.56
C PHE A 360 -20.02 32.45 -1.47
#